data_6a57a9d74d0abf7c6ba7d2d1b2fca2b1
#
_entry.id   6a57a9d74d0abf7c6ba7d2d1b2fca2b1
#
_cell.length_a   1.000
_cell.length_b   1.000
_cell.length_c   1.000
_cell.angle_alpha   90.00
_cell.angle_beta   90.00
_cell.angle_gamma   90.00
#
_symmetry.space_group_name_H-M   'P 1'
#
loop_
_entity.id
_entity.type
_entity.pdbx_description
1 polymer ?
#
loop_
_entity_poly.entity_id
_entity_poly.type
_entity_poly.pdbx_seq_one_letter_code
_entity_poly.pdbx_strand_id
1 'polypeptide(L)'
;MKNSLIMTICMAAALTMTACSSNDAQRAAEDMLVKAEKYFNEGSYDRAKIAIDSLRKVYPGAVETRKKALRLFQNISLKEAQEDLALTDSILQRVTLDYKYIKDKVEKDKAALRATPDELELLTRTKMKLDSLKVRFDMQCAKIKYIHKKQKE
;
A
#
# COMPACT_ATOMS: atom_id res chain seq x y z
N MET A 1 31.00 53.98 -18.94
CA MET A 1 29.93 54.02 -17.95
C MET A 1 28.55 53.52 -18.46
N LYS A 2 28.21 53.63 -19.74
CA LYS A 2 26.92 53.17 -20.28
C LYS A 2 26.80 51.63 -20.31
N ASN A 3 27.89 50.88 -20.53
CA ASN A 3 27.86 49.40 -20.65
C ASN A 3 27.74 48.69 -19.28
N SER A 4 28.17 49.34 -18.20
CA SER A 4 28.06 48.79 -16.84
C SER A 4 26.62 48.83 -16.33
N LEU A 5 25.85 49.85 -16.73
CA LEU A 5 24.44 50.04 -16.32
C LEU A 5 23.53 49.02 -17.00
N ILE A 6 23.80 48.65 -18.25
CA ILE A 6 23.05 47.66 -19.02
C ILE A 6 23.29 46.25 -18.46
N MET A 7 24.53 45.98 -18.04
CA MET A 7 24.88 44.66 -17.46
C MET A 7 24.26 44.42 -16.09
N THR A 8 24.07 45.47 -15.27
CA THR A 8 23.39 45.40 -13.98
C THR A 8 21.87 45.22 -14.11
N ILE A 9 21.26 45.77 -15.14
CA ILE A 9 19.82 45.66 -15.42
C ILE A 9 19.49 44.24 -15.94
N CYS A 10 20.33 43.64 -16.78
CA CYS A 10 20.15 42.24 -17.23
C CYS A 10 20.29 41.23 -16.11
N MET A 11 21.15 41.49 -15.11
CA MET A 11 21.34 40.57 -13.98
C MET A 11 20.18 40.61 -12.98
N ALA A 12 19.51 41.76 -12.83
CA ALA A 12 18.32 41.92 -11.99
C ALA A 12 17.06 41.25 -12.61
N ALA A 13 16.95 41.21 -13.94
CA ALA A 13 15.83 40.59 -14.63
C ALA A 13 15.86 39.05 -14.60
N ALA A 14 17.03 38.42 -14.44
CA ALA A 14 17.19 36.97 -14.37
C ALA A 14 16.73 36.37 -13.03
N LEU A 15 16.68 37.15 -11.95
CA LEU A 15 16.26 36.70 -10.61
C LEU A 15 14.73 36.65 -10.41
N THR A 16 13.94 37.30 -11.25
CA THR A 16 12.48 37.35 -11.12
C THR A 16 11.75 36.19 -11.82
N MET A 17 12.42 35.46 -12.72
CA MET A 17 11.82 34.36 -13.45
C MET A 17 11.72 33.04 -12.62
N THR A 18 12.51 32.91 -11.55
CA THR A 18 12.51 31.69 -10.72
C THR A 18 11.38 31.61 -9.70
N ALA A 19 10.79 32.76 -9.31
CA ALA A 19 9.72 32.80 -8.31
C ALA A 19 8.35 32.42 -8.89
N CYS A 20 8.06 32.71 -10.16
CA CYS A 20 6.79 32.32 -10.81
C CYS A 20 6.75 30.83 -11.10
N SER A 21 7.86 30.23 -11.50
CA SER A 21 7.98 28.79 -11.81
C SER A 21 7.76 27.88 -10.59
N SER A 22 8.13 28.33 -9.39
CA SER A 22 7.95 27.55 -8.16
C SER A 22 6.49 27.49 -7.70
N ASN A 23 5.72 28.56 -7.85
CA ASN A 23 4.30 28.59 -7.51
C ASN A 23 3.45 27.73 -8.45
N ASP A 24 3.75 27.75 -9.75
CA ASP A 24 3.03 26.92 -10.73
C ASP A 24 3.33 25.44 -10.52
N ALA A 25 4.58 25.08 -10.23
CA ALA A 25 4.97 23.71 -9.88
C ALA A 25 4.30 23.24 -8.58
N GLN A 26 4.18 24.12 -7.58
CA GLN A 26 3.48 23.79 -6.33
C GLN A 26 1.98 23.54 -6.57
N ARG A 27 1.31 24.41 -7.33
CA ARG A 27 -0.12 24.23 -7.71
C ARG A 27 -0.33 22.92 -8.48
N ALA A 28 0.49 22.66 -9.49
CA ALA A 28 0.39 21.43 -10.26
C ALA A 28 0.64 20.17 -9.40
N ALA A 29 1.51 20.24 -8.40
CA ALA A 29 1.68 19.17 -7.43
C ALA A 29 0.43 18.98 -6.55
N GLU A 30 -0.22 20.06 -6.13
CA GLU A 30 -1.47 20.01 -5.36
C GLU A 30 -2.61 19.43 -6.18
N ASP A 31 -2.75 19.79 -7.45
CA ASP A 31 -3.75 19.21 -8.36
C ASP A 31 -3.54 17.68 -8.53
N MET A 32 -2.29 17.24 -8.61
CA MET A 32 -1.97 15.81 -8.63
C MET A 32 -2.33 15.11 -7.32
N LEU A 33 -2.13 15.76 -6.17
CA LEU A 33 -2.53 15.22 -4.87
C LEU A 33 -4.05 15.08 -4.79
N VAL A 34 -4.81 16.11 -5.18
CA VAL A 34 -6.29 16.07 -5.23
C VAL A 34 -6.78 14.92 -6.13
N LYS A 35 -6.11 14.71 -7.27
CA LYS A 35 -6.41 13.58 -8.14
C LYS A 35 -6.15 12.22 -7.47
N ALA A 36 -5.06 12.10 -6.73
CA ALA A 36 -4.75 10.90 -5.97
C ALA A 36 -5.77 10.65 -4.85
N GLU A 37 -6.19 11.69 -4.13
CA GLU A 37 -7.24 11.62 -3.10
C GLU A 37 -8.59 11.19 -3.69
N LYS A 38 -8.94 11.70 -4.87
CA LYS A 38 -10.14 11.25 -5.59
C LYS A 38 -10.09 9.76 -5.89
N TYR A 39 -8.99 9.25 -6.44
CA TYR A 39 -8.83 7.82 -6.71
C TYR A 39 -8.89 6.98 -5.44
N PHE A 40 -8.34 7.45 -4.33
CA PHE A 40 -8.44 6.78 -3.04
C PHE A 40 -9.90 6.67 -2.57
N ASN A 41 -10.65 7.76 -2.64
CA ASN A 41 -12.07 7.81 -2.25
C ASN A 41 -12.96 6.92 -3.14
N GLU A 42 -12.56 6.73 -4.40
CA GLU A 42 -13.21 5.81 -5.35
C GLU A 42 -12.80 4.33 -5.14
N GLY A 43 -11.91 4.03 -4.18
CA GLY A 43 -11.37 2.68 -3.98
C GLY A 43 -10.36 2.24 -5.04
N SER A 44 -9.95 3.15 -5.93
CA SER A 44 -8.97 2.88 -7.00
C SER A 44 -7.54 3.03 -6.49
N TYR A 45 -7.13 2.15 -5.55
CA TYR A 45 -5.86 2.28 -4.80
C TYR A 45 -4.63 2.28 -5.70
N ASP A 46 -4.58 1.45 -6.73
CA ASP A 46 -3.45 1.42 -7.67
C ASP A 46 -3.30 2.73 -8.44
N ARG A 47 -4.43 3.32 -8.89
CA ARG A 47 -4.41 4.63 -9.57
C ARG A 47 -3.96 5.74 -8.63
N ALA A 48 -4.40 5.70 -7.37
CA ALA A 48 -3.96 6.65 -6.35
C ALA A 48 -2.45 6.56 -6.12
N LYS A 49 -1.88 5.36 -6.00
CA LYS A 49 -0.43 5.15 -5.85
C LYS A 49 0.36 5.66 -7.06
N ILE A 50 -0.12 5.37 -8.28
CA ILE A 50 0.52 5.86 -9.51
C ILE A 50 0.55 7.39 -9.55
N ALA A 51 -0.55 8.06 -9.16
CA ALA A 51 -0.62 9.51 -9.07
C ALA A 51 0.35 10.08 -8.03
N ILE A 52 0.47 9.45 -6.85
CA ILE A 52 1.44 9.81 -5.81
C ILE A 52 2.88 9.64 -6.30
N ASP A 53 3.20 8.54 -6.95
CA ASP A 53 4.54 8.29 -7.48
C ASP A 53 4.90 9.28 -8.59
N SER A 54 3.94 9.64 -9.45
CA SER A 54 4.12 10.67 -10.47
C SER A 54 4.38 12.04 -9.83
N LEU A 55 3.60 12.43 -8.82
CA LEU A 55 3.81 13.64 -8.05
C LEU A 55 5.22 13.73 -7.47
N ARG A 56 5.69 12.64 -6.86
CA ARG A 56 7.02 12.58 -6.22
C ARG A 56 8.16 12.70 -7.23
N LYS A 57 7.98 12.17 -8.46
CA LYS A 57 8.97 12.21 -9.53
C LYS A 57 9.01 13.56 -10.24
N VAL A 58 7.84 14.11 -10.55
CA VAL A 58 7.72 15.34 -11.37
C VAL A 58 7.96 16.60 -10.53
N TYR A 59 7.55 16.59 -9.25
CA TYR A 59 7.62 17.75 -8.36
C TYR A 59 8.46 17.46 -7.09
N PRO A 60 9.76 17.19 -7.24
CA PRO A 60 10.63 16.88 -6.09
C PRO A 60 10.74 18.03 -5.09
N GLY A 61 10.59 19.28 -5.54
CA GLY A 61 10.64 20.50 -4.72
C GLY A 61 9.36 20.81 -3.93
N ALA A 62 8.22 20.18 -4.25
CA ALA A 62 6.95 20.42 -3.55
C ALA A 62 6.88 19.65 -2.21
N VAL A 63 7.72 20.03 -1.25
CA VAL A 63 7.99 19.28 0.00
C VAL A 63 6.71 19.05 0.80
N GLU A 64 5.89 20.09 1.02
CA GLU A 64 4.67 19.97 1.83
C GLU A 64 3.61 19.09 1.15
N THR A 65 3.44 19.23 -0.16
CA THR A 65 2.53 18.37 -0.92
C THR A 65 3.00 16.91 -0.92
N ARG A 66 4.33 16.69 -0.99
CA ARG A 66 4.91 15.33 -0.87
C ARG A 66 4.71 14.72 0.52
N LYS A 67 4.75 15.49 1.59
CA LYS A 67 4.40 15.02 2.95
C LYS A 67 2.94 14.56 3.02
N LYS A 68 2.02 15.36 2.47
CA LYS A 68 0.60 14.98 2.36
C LYS A 68 0.42 13.72 1.52
N ALA A 69 1.10 13.64 0.36
CA ALA A 69 1.09 12.46 -0.50
C ALA A 69 1.64 11.20 0.21
N LEU A 70 2.67 11.34 1.06
CA LEU A 70 3.16 10.23 1.88
C LEU A 70 2.10 9.73 2.87
N ARG A 71 1.39 10.65 3.54
CA ARG A 71 0.29 10.28 4.44
C ARG A 71 -0.85 9.58 3.69
N LEU A 72 -1.20 10.08 2.52
CA LEU A 72 -2.20 9.42 1.66
C LEU A 72 -1.74 8.01 1.26
N PHE A 73 -0.49 7.84 0.86
CA PHE A 73 0.09 6.52 0.55
C PHE A 73 0.03 5.55 1.73
N GLN A 74 0.31 6.05 2.94
CA GLN A 74 0.18 5.26 4.17
C GLN A 74 -1.27 4.84 4.43
N ASN A 75 -2.23 5.76 4.22
CA ASN A 75 -3.66 5.46 4.37
C ASN A 75 -4.14 4.42 3.36
N ILE A 76 -3.71 4.53 2.10
CA ILE A 76 -3.99 3.53 1.06
C ILE A 76 -3.46 2.17 1.50
N SER A 77 -2.18 2.11 1.90
CA SER A 77 -1.52 0.88 2.32
C SER A 77 -2.16 0.25 3.57
N LEU A 78 -2.67 1.09 4.49
CA LEU A 78 -3.41 0.66 5.66
C LEU A 78 -4.75 0.04 5.25
N LYS A 79 -5.49 0.70 4.37
CA LYS A 79 -6.81 0.23 3.91
C LYS A 79 -6.70 -1.10 3.18
N GLU A 80 -5.75 -1.24 2.26
CA GLU A 80 -5.47 -2.51 1.58
C GLU A 80 -5.12 -3.63 2.56
N ALA A 81 -4.26 -3.34 3.55
CA ALA A 81 -3.88 -4.35 4.53
C ALA A 81 -5.06 -4.77 5.42
N GLN A 82 -5.96 -3.85 5.76
CA GLN A 82 -7.18 -4.16 6.52
C GLN A 82 -8.16 -5.01 5.70
N GLU A 83 -8.34 -4.70 4.42
CA GLU A 83 -9.21 -5.47 3.52
C GLU A 83 -8.67 -6.88 3.28
N ASP A 84 -7.35 -7.02 3.05
CA ASP A 84 -6.71 -8.33 2.91
C ASP A 84 -6.75 -9.13 4.22
N LEU A 85 -6.60 -8.48 5.37
CA LEU A 85 -6.73 -9.11 6.69
C LEU A 85 -8.13 -9.69 6.89
N ALA A 86 -9.17 -8.89 6.61
CA ALA A 86 -10.57 -9.33 6.77
C ALA A 86 -10.91 -10.51 5.85
N LEU A 87 -10.46 -10.46 4.59
CA LEU A 87 -10.62 -11.56 3.65
C LEU A 87 -9.86 -12.82 4.12
N THR A 88 -8.60 -12.64 4.54
CA THR A 88 -7.76 -13.74 5.02
C THR A 88 -8.34 -14.39 6.27
N ASP A 89 -8.87 -13.59 7.22
CA ASP A 89 -9.53 -14.10 8.43
C ASP A 89 -10.74 -14.98 8.09
N SER A 90 -11.60 -14.50 7.20
CA SER A 90 -12.79 -15.27 6.77
C SER A 90 -12.42 -16.62 6.13
N ILE A 91 -11.36 -16.62 5.30
CA ILE A 91 -10.88 -17.86 4.67
C ILE A 91 -10.21 -18.77 5.71
N LEU A 92 -9.43 -18.18 6.64
CA LEU A 92 -8.73 -18.91 7.70
C LEU A 92 -9.70 -19.65 8.61
N GLN A 93 -10.79 -19.00 9.01
CA GLN A 93 -11.84 -19.61 9.83
C GLN A 93 -12.44 -20.83 9.12
N ARG A 94 -12.82 -20.71 7.84
CA ARG A 94 -13.38 -21.80 7.04
C ARG A 94 -12.38 -22.95 6.89
N VAL A 95 -11.14 -22.67 6.49
CA VAL A 95 -10.11 -23.70 6.30
C VAL A 95 -9.74 -24.38 7.62
N THR A 96 -9.83 -23.66 8.75
CA THR A 96 -9.64 -24.27 10.09
C THR A 96 -10.70 -25.31 10.39
N LEU A 97 -11.97 -25.05 10.08
CA LEU A 97 -13.06 -26.00 10.25
C LEU A 97 -12.90 -27.20 9.31
N ASP A 98 -12.59 -26.95 8.04
CA ASP A 98 -12.35 -28.01 7.05
C ASP A 98 -11.20 -28.91 7.49
N TYR A 99 -10.07 -28.34 7.93
CA TYR A 99 -8.93 -29.11 8.43
C TYR A 99 -9.29 -29.96 9.62
N LYS A 100 -10.03 -29.44 10.59
CA LYS A 100 -10.48 -30.17 11.75
C LYS A 100 -11.35 -31.39 11.34
N TYR A 101 -12.33 -31.16 10.48
CA TYR A 101 -13.21 -32.19 9.97
C TYR A 101 -12.44 -33.32 9.24
N ILE A 102 -11.55 -32.93 8.30
CA ILE A 102 -10.74 -33.88 7.53
C ILE A 102 -9.81 -34.65 8.47
N LYS A 103 -9.18 -33.98 9.43
CA LYS A 103 -8.30 -34.60 10.41
C LYS A 103 -9.04 -35.64 11.24
N ASP A 104 -10.19 -35.28 11.83
CA ASP A 104 -11.01 -36.18 12.66
C ASP A 104 -11.48 -37.41 11.87
N LYS A 105 -11.85 -37.22 10.59
CA LYS A 105 -12.22 -38.31 9.68
C LYS A 105 -11.04 -39.25 9.42
N VAL A 106 -9.88 -38.68 9.01
CA VAL A 106 -8.69 -39.47 8.69
C VAL A 106 -8.18 -40.25 9.92
N GLU A 107 -8.24 -39.65 11.10
CA GLU A 107 -7.85 -40.35 12.34
C GLU A 107 -8.75 -41.57 12.63
N LYS A 108 -10.08 -41.43 12.45
CA LYS A 108 -11.02 -42.52 12.57
C LYS A 108 -10.77 -43.63 11.53
N ASP A 109 -10.54 -43.24 10.28
CA ASP A 109 -10.33 -44.21 9.19
C ASP A 109 -8.97 -44.92 9.31
N LYS A 110 -7.94 -44.23 9.84
CA LYS A 110 -6.66 -44.86 10.23
C LYS A 110 -6.85 -45.93 11.34
N ALA A 111 -7.59 -45.58 12.39
CA ALA A 111 -7.86 -46.50 13.48
C ALA A 111 -8.63 -47.76 13.01
N ALA A 112 -9.47 -47.61 11.98
CA ALA A 112 -10.21 -48.68 11.34
C ALA A 112 -9.46 -49.38 10.19
N LEU A 113 -8.19 -49.02 9.92
CA LEU A 113 -7.36 -49.50 8.81
C LEU A 113 -8.00 -49.27 7.42
N ARG A 114 -8.76 -48.18 7.27
CA ARG A 114 -9.50 -47.83 6.04
C ARG A 114 -9.03 -46.49 5.40
N ALA A 115 -8.10 -45.78 6.02
CA ALA A 115 -7.60 -44.51 5.49
C ALA A 115 -6.98 -44.70 4.10
N THR A 116 -7.43 -43.89 3.16
CA THR A 116 -6.93 -43.92 1.78
C THR A 116 -5.77 -42.94 1.56
N PRO A 117 -4.90 -43.19 0.55
CA PRO A 117 -3.86 -42.23 0.18
C PRO A 117 -4.39 -40.84 -0.15
N ASP A 118 -5.54 -40.74 -0.84
CA ASP A 118 -6.18 -39.46 -1.23
C ASP A 118 -6.62 -38.66 0.00
N GLU A 119 -7.12 -39.30 1.05
CA GLU A 119 -7.49 -38.64 2.31
C GLU A 119 -6.27 -38.11 3.04
N LEU A 120 -5.15 -38.82 3.02
CA LEU A 120 -3.88 -38.38 3.60
C LEU A 120 -3.32 -37.20 2.84
N GLU A 121 -3.39 -37.22 1.51
CA GLU A 121 -2.98 -36.11 0.66
C GLU A 121 -3.87 -34.90 0.91
N LEU A 122 -5.20 -35.07 0.97
CA LEU A 122 -6.13 -33.97 1.26
C LEU A 122 -5.86 -33.34 2.62
N LEU A 123 -5.61 -34.14 3.67
CA LEU A 123 -5.24 -33.64 4.99
C LEU A 123 -3.97 -32.81 4.95
N THR A 124 -2.94 -33.32 4.27
CA THR A 124 -1.66 -32.62 4.13
C THR A 124 -1.83 -31.29 3.38
N ARG A 125 -2.53 -31.30 2.25
CA ARG A 125 -2.79 -30.12 1.41
C ARG A 125 -3.59 -29.06 2.17
N THR A 126 -4.61 -29.49 2.93
CA THR A 126 -5.43 -28.57 3.74
C THR A 126 -4.61 -27.97 4.89
N LYS A 127 -3.72 -28.75 5.51
CA LYS A 127 -2.80 -28.25 6.53
C LYS A 127 -1.86 -27.18 5.96
N MET A 128 -1.23 -27.45 4.81
CA MET A 128 -0.35 -26.48 4.16
C MET A 128 -1.09 -25.16 3.83
N LYS A 129 -2.33 -25.25 3.35
CA LYS A 129 -3.17 -24.08 3.10
C LYS A 129 -3.47 -23.31 4.38
N LEU A 130 -3.80 -24.00 5.48
CA LEU A 130 -4.04 -23.41 6.79
C LEU A 130 -2.80 -22.66 7.30
N ASP A 131 -1.62 -23.29 7.23
CA ASP A 131 -0.37 -22.69 7.68
C ASP A 131 0.01 -21.45 6.85
N SER A 132 -0.17 -21.52 5.53
CA SER A 132 0.03 -20.36 4.64
C SER A 132 -0.90 -19.18 4.95
N LEU A 133 -2.17 -19.47 5.26
CA LEU A 133 -3.14 -18.44 5.65
C LEU A 133 -2.79 -17.79 6.99
N LYS A 134 -2.31 -18.55 7.97
CA LYS A 134 -1.83 -18.02 9.24
C LYS A 134 -0.67 -17.05 9.05
N VAL A 135 0.33 -17.44 8.24
CA VAL A 135 1.46 -16.55 7.92
C VAL A 135 0.99 -15.27 7.23
N ARG A 136 0.06 -15.37 6.28
CA ARG A 136 -0.51 -14.19 5.60
C ARG A 136 -1.24 -13.27 6.59
N PHE A 137 -2.05 -13.83 7.48
CA PHE A 137 -2.74 -13.10 8.53
C PHE A 137 -1.76 -12.33 9.43
N ASP A 138 -0.73 -13.01 9.94
CA ASP A 138 0.28 -12.40 10.80
C ASP A 138 1.07 -11.31 10.08
N MET A 139 1.38 -11.50 8.80
CA MET A 139 2.04 -10.48 7.97
C MET A 139 1.20 -9.20 7.85
N GLN A 140 -0.11 -9.33 7.61
CA GLN A 140 -1.00 -8.15 7.51
C GLN A 140 -1.14 -7.46 8.86
N CYS A 141 -1.23 -8.19 9.96
CA CYS A 141 -1.22 -7.62 11.31
C CYS A 141 0.08 -6.83 11.58
N ALA A 142 1.22 -7.38 11.21
CA ALA A 142 2.52 -6.71 11.36
C ALA A 142 2.60 -5.44 10.48
N LYS A 143 2.13 -5.51 9.23
CA LYS A 143 2.07 -4.38 8.29
C LYS A 143 1.22 -3.24 8.85
N ILE A 144 0.03 -3.54 9.37
CA ILE A 144 -0.88 -2.56 9.98
C ILE A 144 -0.19 -1.89 11.19
N LYS A 145 0.40 -2.66 12.09
CA LYS A 145 1.15 -2.13 13.24
C LYS A 145 2.30 -1.20 12.81
N TYR A 146 3.05 -1.60 11.79
CA TYR A 146 4.15 -0.80 11.25
C TYR A 146 3.66 0.53 10.67
N ILE A 147 2.56 0.52 9.87
CA ILE A 147 1.99 1.73 9.29
C ILE A 147 1.53 2.69 10.41
N HIS A 148 0.82 2.20 11.40
CA HIS A 148 0.39 3.03 12.55
C HIS A 148 1.57 3.64 13.30
N LYS A 149 2.68 2.89 13.45
CA LYS A 149 3.91 3.44 14.05
C LYS A 149 4.45 4.59 13.18
N LYS A 150 4.53 4.39 11.87
CA LYS A 150 5.04 5.41 10.93
C LYS A 150 4.17 6.65 10.79
N GLN A 151 2.86 6.52 11.03
CA GLN A 151 1.94 7.68 11.03
C GLN A 151 2.09 8.59 12.26
N LYS A 152 2.71 8.09 13.33
CA LYS A 152 2.96 8.85 14.57
C LYS A 152 4.32 9.57 14.59
N GLU A 153 5.23 9.20 13.69
CA GLU A 153 6.53 9.85 13.48
C GLU A 153 6.39 11.07 12.55
#